data_f44c359208d0299a6ff005640b4b1d1e
#
_entry.id   f44c359208d0299a6ff005640b4b1d1e
#
_cell.length_a   1.000
_cell.length_b   1.000
_cell.length_c   1.000
_cell.angle_alpha   90.00
_cell.angle_beta   90.00
_cell.angle_gamma   90.00
#
_symmetry.space_group_name_H-M   'P 1'
#
loop_
_entity.id
_entity.type
_entity.pdbx_description
1 polymer ?
#
loop_
_entity_poly.entity_id
_entity_poly.type
_entity_poly.pdbx_seq_one_letter_code
_entity_poly.pdbx_strand_id
1 'polypeptide(L)'
;MLVAELEPVLADVPDDLDWFDFALSNGEKPRFWIDAVAHVSLGRDKRTLRFLKDTRAGRIVLAESADISAIAKVVTRYIADRMVERQRLIHGEPVGVKQGSLKKDSAQVSSTEFRRSRMSVTAAFGLVLCGLIIGLLMATGLFWDRVEPVLRYYLG
;
A
#
# COMPACT_ATOMS: atom_id res chain seq x y z
N MET A 1 -12.75 -22.18 -1.61
CA MET A 1 -13.11 -21.17 -2.62
C MET A 1 -11.86 -20.50 -3.22
N LEU A 2 -11.00 -19.77 -2.48
CA LEU A 2 -9.78 -19.18 -3.08
C LEU A 2 -8.81 -20.24 -3.65
N VAL A 3 -8.56 -21.31 -2.90
CA VAL A 3 -7.68 -22.41 -3.34
C VAL A 3 -8.20 -23.05 -4.63
N ALA A 4 -9.52 -23.27 -4.73
CA ALA A 4 -10.12 -23.81 -5.94
C ALA A 4 -9.98 -22.87 -7.16
N GLU A 5 -10.00 -21.54 -6.94
CA GLU A 5 -9.77 -20.56 -8.00
C GLU A 5 -8.30 -20.54 -8.46
N LEU A 6 -7.38 -20.85 -7.54
CA LEU A 6 -5.95 -20.90 -7.82
C LEU A 6 -5.46 -22.27 -8.32
N GLU A 7 -6.25 -23.32 -8.15
CA GLU A 7 -5.87 -24.70 -8.50
C GLU A 7 -5.24 -24.85 -9.89
N PRO A 8 -5.76 -24.24 -10.97
CA PRO A 8 -5.14 -24.33 -12.30
C PRO A 8 -3.73 -23.73 -12.32
N VAL A 9 -3.53 -22.62 -11.59
CA VAL A 9 -2.23 -21.94 -11.55
C VAL A 9 -1.24 -22.72 -10.70
N LEU A 10 -1.71 -23.32 -9.60
CA LEU A 10 -0.87 -24.13 -8.72
C LEU A 10 -0.40 -25.39 -9.40
N ALA A 11 -1.26 -26.00 -10.24
CA ALA A 11 -0.92 -27.18 -11.04
C ALA A 11 0.13 -26.89 -12.14
N ASP A 12 0.24 -25.64 -12.59
CA ASP A 12 1.24 -25.22 -13.59
C ASP A 12 2.62 -24.91 -12.96
N VAL A 13 2.69 -24.85 -11.62
CA VAL A 13 3.97 -24.64 -10.92
C VAL A 13 4.72 -25.96 -10.83
N PRO A 14 5.97 -26.04 -11.34
CA PRO A 14 6.78 -27.26 -11.27
C PRO A 14 7.05 -27.69 -9.82
N ASP A 15 6.94 -28.99 -9.53
CA ASP A 15 7.14 -29.58 -8.21
C ASP A 15 8.58 -29.47 -7.68
N ASP A 16 9.55 -29.19 -8.54
CA ASP A 16 10.95 -29.02 -8.19
C ASP A 16 11.29 -27.62 -7.63
N LEU A 17 10.29 -26.77 -7.44
CA LEU A 17 10.46 -25.43 -6.92
C LEU A 17 10.24 -25.37 -5.40
N ASP A 18 11.27 -25.70 -4.62
CA ASP A 18 11.28 -25.76 -3.13
C ASP A 18 10.91 -24.45 -2.40
N TRP A 19 10.63 -23.40 -3.12
CA TRP A 19 10.39 -22.05 -2.55
C TRP A 19 8.93 -21.64 -2.55
N PHE A 20 8.08 -22.39 -3.22
CA PHE A 20 6.64 -22.30 -3.01
C PHE A 20 6.20 -23.35 -1.99
N ASP A 21 5.41 -22.93 -1.04
CA ASP A 21 4.83 -23.78 0.00
C ASP A 21 3.33 -23.52 0.04
N PHE A 22 2.61 -24.16 -0.88
CA PHE A 22 1.16 -24.01 -0.99
C PHE A 22 0.46 -24.75 0.14
N ALA A 23 0.38 -24.13 1.30
CA ALA A 23 -0.17 -24.72 2.49
C ALA A 23 -1.33 -23.90 3.07
N LEU A 24 -2.40 -24.60 3.45
CA LEU A 24 -3.50 -23.99 4.20
C LEU A 24 -3.31 -24.27 5.69
N SER A 25 -3.02 -23.25 6.47
CA SER A 25 -2.98 -23.38 7.93
C SER A 25 -4.39 -23.24 8.50
N ASN A 26 -4.78 -24.22 9.32
CA ASN A 26 -6.05 -24.24 10.03
C ASN A 26 -5.91 -23.56 11.40
N GLY A 27 -6.92 -22.80 11.85
CA GLY A 27 -6.94 -22.11 13.14
C GLY A 27 -7.97 -21.00 13.17
N GLU A 28 -7.96 -20.18 14.20
CA GLU A 28 -8.88 -19.03 14.32
C GLU A 28 -8.74 -18.02 13.17
N LYS A 29 -7.57 -17.96 12.56
CA LYS A 29 -7.25 -17.11 11.42
C LYS A 29 -6.59 -17.96 10.34
N PRO A 30 -7.35 -18.66 9.52
CA PRO A 30 -6.80 -19.46 8.44
C PRO A 30 -5.98 -18.62 7.49
N ARG A 31 -4.84 -19.16 7.05
CA ARG A 31 -3.94 -18.52 6.08
C ARG A 31 -3.64 -19.51 4.98
N PHE A 32 -3.67 -19.03 3.76
CA PHE A 32 -3.15 -19.77 2.62
C PHE A 32 -1.78 -19.22 2.28
N TRP A 33 -0.74 -20.00 2.54
CA TRP A 33 0.64 -19.70 2.25
C TRP A 33 0.93 -19.92 0.78
N ILE A 34 1.69 -19.03 0.18
CA ILE A 34 2.17 -19.13 -1.20
C ILE A 34 3.66 -19.46 -1.19
N ASP A 35 4.41 -18.79 -0.32
CA ASP A 35 5.81 -19.05 -0.04
C ASP A 35 6.11 -18.72 1.44
N ALA A 36 7.37 -18.82 1.86
CA ALA A 36 7.80 -18.58 3.23
C ALA A 36 7.48 -17.17 3.78
N VAL A 37 7.19 -16.20 2.91
CA VAL A 37 6.98 -14.79 3.30
C VAL A 37 5.64 -14.22 2.83
N ALA A 38 4.93 -14.90 1.94
CA ALA A 38 3.69 -14.39 1.36
C ALA A 38 2.51 -15.32 1.63
N HIS A 39 1.40 -14.76 2.09
CA HIS A 39 0.20 -15.53 2.41
C HIS A 39 -1.08 -14.69 2.21
N VAL A 40 -2.17 -15.39 1.95
CA VAL A 40 -3.52 -14.80 1.96
C VAL A 40 -4.20 -15.12 3.28
N SER A 41 -4.81 -14.12 3.89
CA SER A 41 -5.60 -14.26 5.12
C SER A 41 -6.91 -13.50 5.03
N LEU A 42 -7.87 -13.88 5.88
CA LEU A 42 -9.09 -13.10 6.04
C LEU A 42 -8.81 -11.80 6.82
N GLY A 43 -9.46 -10.74 6.38
CA GLY A 43 -9.51 -9.47 7.09
C GLY A 43 -10.26 -9.59 8.43
N ARG A 44 -10.25 -8.51 9.19
CA ARG A 44 -10.93 -8.45 10.49
C ARG A 44 -12.45 -8.62 10.37
N ASP A 45 -13.02 -8.22 9.26
CA ASP A 45 -14.44 -8.34 8.89
C ASP A 45 -14.86 -9.74 8.46
N LYS A 46 -13.91 -10.67 8.32
CA LYS A 46 -14.08 -12.04 7.82
C LYS A 46 -14.70 -12.13 6.40
N ARG A 47 -14.78 -11.02 5.68
CA ARG A 47 -15.32 -10.94 4.32
C ARG A 47 -14.27 -10.55 3.30
N THR A 48 -13.30 -9.75 3.72
CA THR A 48 -12.21 -9.26 2.88
C THR A 48 -11.04 -10.23 2.95
N LEU A 49 -10.49 -10.57 1.79
CA LEU A 49 -9.23 -11.30 1.67
C LEU A 49 -8.09 -10.30 1.57
N ARG A 50 -6.99 -10.60 2.23
CA ARG A 50 -5.79 -9.78 2.25
C ARG A 50 -4.60 -10.63 1.83
N PHE A 51 -3.96 -10.27 0.74
CA PHE A 51 -2.70 -10.84 0.33
C PHE A 51 -1.56 -10.04 0.93
N LEU A 52 -0.75 -10.68 1.75
CA LEU A 52 0.26 -10.07 2.61
C LEU A 52 1.63 -10.65 2.28
N LYS A 53 2.66 -9.81 2.38
CA LYS A 53 4.06 -10.22 2.29
C LYS A 53 4.81 -9.70 3.50
N ASP A 54 5.51 -10.58 4.20
CA ASP A 54 6.40 -10.24 5.29
C ASP A 54 7.78 -9.83 4.73
N THR A 55 8.29 -8.70 5.19
CA THR A 55 9.59 -8.16 4.79
C THR A 55 10.40 -7.79 6.03
N ARG A 56 11.68 -7.53 5.87
CA ARG A 56 12.55 -7.06 6.96
C ARG A 56 12.07 -5.74 7.58
N ALA A 57 11.39 -4.90 6.79
CA ALA A 57 10.84 -3.62 7.23
C ALA A 57 9.42 -3.74 7.81
N GLY A 58 8.85 -4.96 7.85
CA GLY A 58 7.50 -5.24 8.33
C GLY A 58 6.60 -5.86 7.25
N ARG A 59 5.32 -5.99 7.59
CA ARG A 59 4.32 -6.61 6.74
C ARG A 59 3.74 -5.61 5.74
N ILE A 60 3.70 -6.01 4.47
CA ILE A 60 3.15 -5.22 3.35
C ILE A 60 1.86 -5.88 2.88
N VAL A 61 0.82 -5.08 2.63
CA VAL A 61 -0.40 -5.52 1.98
C VAL A 61 -0.21 -5.37 0.47
N LEU A 62 -0.19 -6.49 -0.25
CA LEU A 62 -0.06 -6.53 -1.71
C LEU A 62 -1.40 -6.31 -2.40
N ALA A 63 -2.48 -6.88 -1.82
CA ALA A 63 -3.85 -6.68 -2.27
C ALA A 63 -4.84 -6.88 -1.12
N GLU A 64 -5.99 -6.22 -1.21
CA GLU A 64 -7.11 -6.38 -0.29
C GLU A 64 -8.41 -6.26 -1.10
N SER A 65 -9.25 -7.29 -1.06
CA SER A 65 -10.53 -7.33 -1.78
C SER A 65 -11.50 -8.32 -1.15
N ALA A 66 -12.79 -8.07 -1.26
CA ALA A 66 -13.84 -9.04 -0.97
C ALA A 66 -14.07 -10.00 -2.16
N ASP A 67 -13.59 -9.64 -3.34
CA ASP A 67 -13.66 -10.45 -4.55
C ASP A 67 -12.49 -11.43 -4.59
N ILE A 68 -12.80 -12.72 -4.60
CA ILE A 68 -11.85 -13.82 -4.63
C ILE A 68 -11.05 -13.79 -5.93
N SER A 69 -11.69 -13.52 -7.07
CA SER A 69 -11.03 -13.52 -8.37
C SER A 69 -10.00 -12.39 -8.49
N ALA A 70 -10.26 -11.24 -7.87
CA ALA A 70 -9.32 -10.14 -7.82
C ALA A 70 -8.04 -10.51 -7.03
N ILE A 71 -8.19 -11.20 -5.90
CA ILE A 71 -7.05 -11.69 -5.12
C ILE A 71 -6.31 -12.79 -5.87
N ALA A 72 -7.04 -13.75 -6.49
CA ALA A 72 -6.44 -14.82 -7.27
C ALA A 72 -5.54 -14.28 -8.40
N LYS A 73 -5.98 -13.27 -9.14
CA LYS A 73 -5.19 -12.61 -10.18
C LYS A 73 -3.87 -12.01 -9.64
N VAL A 74 -3.92 -11.36 -8.47
CA VAL A 74 -2.71 -10.78 -7.87
C VAL A 74 -1.75 -11.86 -7.38
N VAL A 75 -2.27 -12.95 -6.80
CA VAL A 75 -1.48 -14.11 -6.39
C VAL A 75 -0.82 -14.79 -7.59
N THR A 76 -1.57 -15.02 -8.68
CA THR A 76 -1.04 -15.59 -9.94
C THR A 76 0.11 -14.73 -10.47
N ARG A 77 -0.08 -13.42 -10.54
CA ARG A 77 0.97 -12.51 -10.98
C ARG A 77 2.21 -12.57 -10.07
N TYR A 78 2.01 -12.64 -8.75
CA TYR A 78 3.10 -12.77 -7.80
C TYR A 78 3.91 -14.05 -8.04
N ILE A 79 3.23 -15.19 -8.25
CA ILE A 79 3.87 -16.49 -8.56
C ILE A 79 4.69 -16.36 -9.86
N ALA A 80 4.10 -15.82 -10.92
CA ALA A 80 4.79 -15.61 -12.20
C ALA A 80 6.02 -14.69 -12.07
N ASP A 81 5.90 -13.57 -11.35
CA ASP A 81 7.01 -12.65 -11.12
C ASP A 81 8.16 -13.33 -10.35
N ARG A 82 7.83 -14.18 -9.37
CA ARG A 82 8.82 -14.95 -8.60
C ARG A 82 9.52 -16.00 -9.47
N MET A 83 8.80 -16.69 -10.36
CA MET A 83 9.39 -17.63 -11.29
C MET A 83 10.37 -16.96 -12.25
N VAL A 84 9.98 -15.81 -12.82
CA VAL A 84 10.85 -15.02 -13.71
C VAL A 84 12.09 -14.50 -12.99
N GLU A 85 11.93 -14.00 -11.75
CA GLU A 85 13.05 -13.53 -10.93
C GLU A 85 14.09 -14.63 -10.73
N ARG A 86 13.65 -15.84 -10.45
CA ARG A 86 14.54 -17.00 -10.30
C ARG A 86 15.25 -17.38 -11.59
N GLN A 87 14.52 -17.44 -12.70
CA GLN A 87 15.16 -17.75 -13.99
C GLN A 87 16.31 -16.78 -14.28
N ARG A 88 16.11 -15.50 -14.00
CA ARG A 88 17.17 -14.49 -14.15
C ARG A 88 18.37 -14.76 -13.23
N LEU A 89 18.11 -15.12 -11.97
CA LEU A 89 19.18 -15.49 -11.03
C LEU A 89 20.00 -16.69 -11.50
N ILE A 90 19.34 -17.72 -12.03
CA ILE A 90 20.00 -18.92 -12.54
C ILE A 90 20.84 -18.61 -13.79
N HIS A 91 20.37 -17.72 -14.66
CA HIS A 91 21.08 -17.32 -15.87
C HIS A 91 22.18 -16.26 -15.62
N GLY A 92 22.40 -15.86 -14.35
CA GLY A 92 23.45 -14.91 -13.99
C GLY A 92 23.20 -13.47 -14.47
N GLU A 93 21.98 -13.14 -14.87
CA GLU A 93 21.63 -11.76 -15.16
C GLU A 93 21.63 -10.95 -13.86
N PRO A 94 22.32 -9.79 -13.82
CA PRO A 94 22.30 -8.96 -12.63
C PRO A 94 20.85 -8.55 -12.33
N VAL A 95 20.38 -8.96 -11.17
CA VAL A 95 19.09 -8.50 -10.64
C VAL A 95 19.22 -7.01 -10.36
N GLY A 96 18.95 -6.22 -11.36
CA GLY A 96 18.70 -4.81 -11.16
C GLY A 96 17.53 -4.72 -10.19
N VAL A 97 17.80 -4.33 -8.96
CA VAL A 97 16.77 -4.03 -7.95
C VAL A 97 15.93 -2.90 -8.51
N LYS A 98 15.00 -3.23 -9.38
CA LYS A 98 13.89 -2.34 -9.71
C LYS A 98 12.94 -2.33 -8.51
N GLN A 99 13.41 -1.73 -7.45
CA GLN A 99 12.55 -1.16 -6.43
C GLN A 99 11.68 -0.11 -7.13
N GLY A 100 10.47 -0.49 -7.51
CA GLY A 100 9.50 0.51 -7.93
C GLY A 100 8.87 0.37 -9.30
N SER A 101 8.59 -0.83 -9.79
CA SER A 101 7.72 -0.96 -10.96
C SER A 101 6.50 -1.85 -10.69
N LEU A 102 5.88 -1.72 -9.53
CA LEU A 102 4.44 -1.92 -9.36
C LEU A 102 3.74 -0.59 -9.68
N LYS A 103 4.18 0.04 -10.78
CA LYS A 103 3.55 1.24 -11.27
C LYS A 103 2.56 0.85 -12.36
N LYS A 104 1.27 0.81 -11.96
CA LYS A 104 0.21 1.37 -12.76
C LYS A 104 -0.11 0.69 -14.10
N ASP A 105 -0.58 -0.54 -14.06
CA ASP A 105 -1.53 -1.05 -15.06
C ASP A 105 -2.57 -1.99 -14.43
N SER A 106 -3.05 -1.66 -13.24
CA SER A 106 -4.32 -2.17 -12.76
C SER A 106 -5.39 -1.24 -13.32
N ALA A 107 -5.96 -1.69 -14.44
CA ALA A 107 -7.24 -1.21 -14.92
C ALA A 107 -8.18 -1.01 -13.74
N GLN A 108 -8.75 0.18 -13.72
CA GLN A 108 -9.84 0.60 -12.88
C GLN A 108 -10.87 -0.52 -12.65
N VAL A 109 -10.77 -1.20 -11.53
CA VAL A 109 -11.92 -1.75 -10.87
C VAL A 109 -12.27 -0.74 -9.80
N SER A 110 -13.40 -0.07 -10.01
CA SER A 110 -14.00 0.87 -9.07
C SER A 110 -14.11 0.23 -7.69
N SER A 111 -13.08 0.33 -6.91
CA SER A 111 -13.16 0.20 -5.48
C SER A 111 -13.43 1.59 -4.95
N THR A 112 -14.70 1.85 -4.64
CA THR A 112 -15.15 2.95 -3.80
C THR A 112 -14.17 3.09 -2.66
N GLU A 113 -13.51 4.19 -2.67
CA GLU A 113 -12.55 4.72 -1.73
C GLU A 113 -12.88 4.37 -0.27
N PHE A 114 -12.06 3.55 0.33
CA PHE A 114 -11.64 3.80 1.68
C PHE A 114 -10.13 4.05 1.66
N ARG A 115 -9.77 5.07 0.90
CA ARG A 115 -8.46 5.67 0.97
C ARG A 115 -8.36 6.34 2.33
N ARG A 116 -7.91 5.62 3.32
CA ARG A 116 -7.32 6.22 4.51
C ARG A 116 -6.09 6.97 4.03
N SER A 117 -6.34 8.20 3.61
CA SER A 117 -5.32 9.19 3.28
C SER A 117 -4.31 9.18 4.45
N ARG A 118 -3.16 8.56 4.22
CA ARG A 118 -1.97 9.03 4.90
C ARG A 118 -1.78 10.44 4.36
N MET A 119 -2.41 11.39 5.02
CA MET A 119 -2.07 12.80 4.83
C MET A 119 -0.56 12.85 5.00
N SER A 120 0.13 13.12 3.91
CA SER A 120 1.56 13.37 3.95
C SER A 120 1.76 14.44 5.02
N VAL A 121 2.64 14.18 5.96
CA VAL A 121 2.99 15.12 7.05
C VAL A 121 3.33 16.49 6.46
N THR A 122 3.86 16.51 5.22
CA THR A 122 4.14 17.72 4.43
C THR A 122 2.88 18.49 4.03
N ALA A 123 1.75 17.82 3.72
CA ALA A 123 0.50 18.50 3.40
C ALA A 123 -0.15 19.12 4.65
N ALA A 124 -0.07 18.43 5.79
CA ALA A 124 -0.55 18.97 7.07
C ALA A 124 0.29 20.18 7.51
N PHE A 125 1.61 20.14 7.35
CA PHE A 125 2.51 21.26 7.63
C PHE A 125 2.23 22.47 6.73
N GLY A 126 1.95 22.25 5.43
CA GLY A 126 1.60 23.31 4.49
C GLY A 126 0.31 24.04 4.87
N LEU A 127 -0.68 23.31 5.36
CA LEU A 127 -1.98 23.86 5.75
C LEU A 127 -1.88 24.70 7.05
N VAL A 128 -1.06 24.25 8.00
CA VAL A 128 -0.77 24.99 9.25
C VAL A 128 0.01 26.27 8.95
N LEU A 129 1.02 26.20 8.07
CA LEU A 129 1.82 27.35 7.69
C LEU A 129 0.97 28.41 6.95
N CYS A 130 0.10 27.98 6.05
CA CYS A 130 -0.83 28.87 5.34
C CYS A 130 -1.81 29.54 6.32
N GLY A 131 -2.35 28.80 7.27
CA GLY A 131 -3.21 29.36 8.32
C GLY A 131 -2.50 30.38 9.21
N LEU A 132 -1.23 30.14 9.54
CA LEU A 132 -0.42 31.05 10.35
C LEU A 132 -0.13 32.36 9.61
N ILE A 133 0.17 32.29 8.29
CA ILE A 133 0.41 33.48 7.44
C ILE A 133 -0.88 34.32 7.34
N ILE A 134 -2.03 33.67 7.07
CA ILE A 134 -3.31 34.38 6.97
C ILE A 134 -3.69 35.00 8.33
N GLY A 135 -3.48 34.28 9.42
CA GLY A 135 -3.72 34.79 10.78
C GLY A 135 -2.85 36.01 11.12
N LEU A 136 -1.57 35.99 10.73
CA LEU A 136 -0.64 37.10 10.93
C LEU A 136 -1.04 38.34 10.11
N LEU A 137 -1.45 38.16 8.86
CA LEU A 137 -1.91 39.25 7.99
C LEU A 137 -3.20 39.89 8.53
N MET A 138 -4.15 39.07 9.04
CA MET A 138 -5.35 39.59 9.67
C MET A 138 -5.05 40.32 10.98
N ALA A 139 -4.14 39.80 11.80
CA ALA A 139 -3.75 40.44 13.05
C ALA A 139 -3.04 41.78 12.79
N THR A 140 -2.14 41.86 11.81
CA THR A 140 -1.48 43.13 11.46
C THR A 140 -2.46 44.15 10.90
N GLY A 141 -3.44 43.72 10.05
CA GLY A 141 -4.47 44.65 9.54
C GLY A 141 -5.36 45.20 10.62
N LEU A 142 -5.82 44.38 11.57
CA LEU A 142 -6.64 44.83 12.73
C LEU A 142 -5.85 45.68 13.71
N PHE A 143 -4.58 45.39 13.90
CA PHE A 143 -3.72 46.13 14.83
C PHE A 143 -3.29 47.48 14.27
N TRP A 144 -3.18 47.63 12.96
CA TRP A 144 -2.78 48.89 12.28
C TRP A 144 -3.78 50.00 12.56
N ASP A 145 -5.08 49.73 12.49
CA ASP A 145 -6.15 50.68 12.77
C ASP A 145 -6.15 51.17 14.25
N ARG A 146 -5.52 50.41 15.15
CA ARG A 146 -5.40 50.77 16.57
C ARG A 146 -4.11 51.51 16.87
N VAL A 147 -3.06 51.32 16.11
CA VAL A 147 -1.73 51.90 16.36
C VAL A 147 -1.57 53.27 15.65
N GLU A 148 -2.24 53.47 14.51
CA GLU A 148 -2.20 54.73 13.80
C GLU A 148 -2.55 56.01 14.63
N PRO A 149 -3.64 56.00 15.43
CA PRO A 149 -3.96 57.15 16.24
C PRO A 149 -2.94 57.42 17.36
N VAL A 150 -2.31 56.38 17.89
CA VAL A 150 -1.29 56.49 18.95
C VAL A 150 0.01 57.05 18.39
N LEU A 151 0.41 56.59 17.21
CA LEU A 151 1.59 57.10 16.51
C LEU A 151 1.44 58.58 16.10
N ARG A 152 0.25 58.99 15.67
CA ARG A 152 -0.04 60.43 15.41
C ARG A 152 0.02 61.26 16.65
N TYR A 153 -0.31 60.75 17.80
CA TYR A 153 -0.25 61.50 19.06
C TYR A 153 1.18 61.70 19.57
N TYR A 154 2.11 60.78 19.29
CA TYR A 154 3.51 60.86 19.74
C TYR A 154 4.49 61.46 18.72
N LEU A 155 4.12 61.57 17.46
CA LEU A 155 5.02 62.05 16.35
C LEU A 155 4.54 63.38 15.72
N GLY A 156 3.42 63.94 16.15
CA GLY A 156 2.92 65.29 15.77
C GLY A 156 3.04 66.24 16.91
#